data_2d531671ffcb1b65ed6403987bb67dfb
#
_entry.id   2d531671ffcb1b65ed6403987bb67dfb
#
_cell.length_a   1.000
_cell.length_b   1.000
_cell.length_c   1.000
_cell.angle_alpha   90.00
_cell.angle_beta   90.00
_cell.angle_gamma   90.00
#
_symmetry.space_group_name_H-M   'P 1'
#
loop_
_entity.id
_entity.type
_entity.pdbx_description
1 polymer ?
#
loop_
_entity_poly.entity_id
_entity_poly.type
_entity_poly.pdbx_seq_one_letter_code
_entity_poly.pdbx_strand_id
1 'polypeptide(L)'
;MHLNQDYSVHILTKVEDLASRVHLLKDRMAKQTVSVKLEHYWELSHIRRSFAEFKWRLEQFDEDDDSRWNRDYEGIEATWKELVHAVDALLVDLP
;
A
#
# COMPACT_ATOMS: atom_id res chain seq x y z
N MET A 1 27.64 4.03 -3.39
CA MET A 1 26.82 3.55 -3.14
C MET A 1 25.57 3.00 -3.63
N HIS A 2 25.48 1.76 -3.72
CA HIS A 2 24.46 1.02 -4.38
C HIS A 2 23.35 0.54 -3.47
N LEU A 3 23.49 0.77 -2.17
CA LEU A 3 22.47 0.39 -1.21
C LEU A 3 21.15 1.09 -1.46
N ASN A 4 21.19 2.39 -1.82
CA ASN A 4 19.97 3.14 -2.08
C ASN A 4 19.23 2.65 -3.31
N GLN A 5 19.99 2.24 -4.34
CA GLN A 5 19.38 1.69 -5.54
C GLN A 5 18.69 0.37 -5.26
N ASP A 6 19.31 -0.48 -4.45
CA ASP A 6 18.73 -1.76 -4.08
C ASP A 6 17.45 -1.57 -3.27
N TYR A 7 17.45 -0.64 -2.33
CA TYR A 7 16.27 -0.30 -1.56
C TYR A 7 15.17 0.29 -2.44
N SER A 8 15.54 1.15 -3.37
CA SER A 8 14.56 1.76 -4.28
C SER A 8 13.86 0.72 -5.13
N VAL A 9 14.59 -0.24 -5.68
CA VAL A 9 14.02 -1.31 -6.48
C VAL A 9 13.10 -2.17 -5.61
N HIS A 10 13.54 -2.50 -4.41
CA HIS A 10 12.78 -3.32 -3.50
C HIS A 10 11.46 -2.63 -3.09
N ILE A 11 11.53 -1.35 -2.78
CA ILE A 11 10.36 -0.56 -2.42
C ILE A 11 9.41 -0.44 -3.61
N LEU A 12 9.96 -0.18 -4.80
CA LEU A 12 9.14 -0.07 -6.01
C LEU A 12 8.37 -1.37 -6.28
N THR A 13 9.01 -2.51 -6.09
CA THR A 13 8.38 -3.80 -6.23
C THR A 13 7.22 -3.96 -5.24
N LYS A 14 7.42 -3.52 -4.01
CA LYS A 14 6.37 -3.55 -2.98
C LYS A 14 5.20 -2.65 -3.34
N VAL A 15 5.48 -1.45 -3.87
CA VAL A 15 4.43 -0.53 -4.29
C VAL A 15 3.62 -1.12 -5.44
N GLU A 16 4.28 -1.73 -6.41
CA GLU A 16 3.62 -2.36 -7.54
C GLU A 16 2.73 -3.53 -7.09
N ASP A 17 3.24 -4.36 -6.19
CA ASP A 17 2.47 -5.46 -5.63
C ASP A 17 1.22 -4.94 -4.91
N LEU A 18 1.39 -3.93 -4.08
CA LEU A 18 0.28 -3.34 -3.34
C LEU A 18 -0.72 -2.67 -4.27
N ALA A 19 -0.24 -1.97 -5.30
CA ALA A 19 -1.11 -1.35 -6.30
C ALA A 19 -1.97 -2.40 -7.00
N SER A 20 -1.39 -3.54 -7.34
CA SER A 20 -2.13 -4.64 -7.96
C SER A 20 -3.20 -5.20 -7.02
N ARG A 21 -2.89 -5.34 -5.74
CA ARG A 21 -3.84 -5.82 -4.75
C ARG A 21 -4.99 -4.84 -4.54
N VAL A 22 -4.68 -3.55 -4.47
CA VAL A 22 -5.70 -2.50 -4.34
C VAL A 22 -6.60 -2.47 -5.58
N HIS A 23 -6.01 -2.63 -6.76
CA HIS A 23 -6.77 -2.68 -7.99
C HIS A 23 -7.73 -3.87 -8.01
N LEU A 24 -7.25 -5.04 -7.61
CA LEU A 24 -8.08 -6.24 -7.52
C LEU A 24 -9.24 -6.02 -6.53
N LEU A 25 -8.95 -5.38 -5.40
CA LEU A 25 -9.97 -5.07 -4.41
C LEU A 25 -11.04 -4.16 -4.98
N LYS A 26 -10.64 -3.10 -5.70
CA LYS A 26 -11.58 -2.19 -6.34
C LYS A 26 -12.46 -2.92 -7.35
N ASP A 27 -11.86 -3.79 -8.16
CA ASP A 27 -12.60 -4.57 -9.15
C ASP A 27 -13.64 -5.46 -8.49
N ARG A 28 -13.26 -6.18 -7.46
CA ARG A 28 -14.17 -7.04 -6.74
C ARG A 28 -15.27 -6.25 -6.05
N MET A 29 -14.92 -5.11 -5.46
CA MET A 29 -15.89 -4.26 -4.80
C MET A 29 -16.91 -3.71 -5.81
N ALA A 30 -16.47 -3.35 -7.01
CA ALA A 30 -17.34 -2.82 -8.03
C ALA A 30 -18.44 -3.81 -8.46
N LYS A 31 -18.17 -5.10 -8.29
CA LYS A 31 -19.11 -6.16 -8.67
C LYS A 31 -20.08 -6.55 -7.55
N GLN A 32 -19.91 -5.95 -6.37
CA GLN A 32 -20.73 -6.29 -5.23
C GLN A 32 -22.07 -5.54 -5.24
N THR A 33 -23.00 -6.02 -4.43
CA THR A 33 -24.29 -5.34 -4.24
C THR A 33 -24.08 -4.02 -3.53
N VAL A 34 -25.09 -3.14 -3.62
CA VAL A 34 -25.06 -1.85 -2.91
C VAL A 34 -24.89 -2.07 -1.42
N SER A 35 -25.56 -3.07 -0.88
CA SER A 35 -25.48 -3.39 0.55
C SER A 35 -24.06 -3.72 0.98
N VAL A 36 -23.36 -4.57 0.22
CA VAL A 36 -21.99 -4.93 0.52
C VAL A 36 -21.07 -3.73 0.37
N LYS A 37 -21.26 -2.92 -0.68
CA LYS A 37 -20.47 -1.71 -0.88
C LYS A 37 -20.59 -0.74 0.29
N LEU A 38 -21.79 -0.56 0.82
CA LEU A 38 -22.01 0.32 1.95
C LEU A 38 -21.38 -0.23 3.23
N GLU A 39 -21.52 -1.55 3.43
CA GLU A 39 -20.96 -2.20 4.60
C GLU A 39 -19.45 -2.00 4.69
N HIS A 40 -18.74 -2.04 3.55
CA HIS A 40 -17.29 -1.95 3.52
C HIS A 40 -16.76 -0.60 3.04
N TYR A 41 -17.63 0.40 2.92
CA TYR A 41 -17.25 1.70 2.38
C TYR A 41 -16.10 2.34 3.15
N TRP A 42 -16.16 2.34 4.47
CA TRP A 42 -15.13 3.00 5.29
C TRP A 42 -13.80 2.25 5.23
N GLU A 43 -13.84 0.93 5.19
CA GLU A 43 -12.64 0.12 5.09
C GLU A 43 -11.91 0.39 3.77
N LEU A 44 -12.64 0.39 2.67
CA LEU A 44 -12.06 0.66 1.36
C LEU A 44 -11.53 2.08 1.28
N SER A 45 -12.27 3.06 1.80
CA SER A 45 -11.83 4.46 1.80
C SER A 45 -10.55 4.63 2.61
N HIS A 46 -10.45 3.95 3.75
CA HIS A 46 -9.25 3.99 4.58
C HIS A 46 -8.05 3.40 3.83
N ILE A 47 -8.23 2.26 3.19
CA ILE A 47 -7.17 1.61 2.43
C ILE A 47 -6.69 2.52 1.30
N ARG A 48 -7.59 3.12 0.55
CA ARG A 48 -7.23 4.00 -0.56
C ARG A 48 -6.46 5.23 -0.08
N ARG A 49 -6.89 5.82 1.03
CA ARG A 49 -6.22 6.98 1.61
C ARG A 49 -4.83 6.61 2.12
N SER A 50 -4.73 5.50 2.85
CA SER A 50 -3.46 5.04 3.39
C SER A 50 -2.47 4.70 2.29
N PHE A 51 -2.95 4.10 1.20
CA PHE A 51 -2.10 3.79 0.06
C PHE A 51 -1.59 5.07 -0.62
N ALA A 52 -2.45 6.07 -0.77
CA ALA A 52 -2.04 7.36 -1.34
C ALA A 52 -0.99 8.05 -0.48
N GLU A 53 -1.16 8.02 0.85
CA GLU A 53 -0.18 8.58 1.77
C GLU A 53 1.14 7.82 1.71
N PHE A 54 1.09 6.50 1.61
CA PHE A 54 2.26 5.65 1.49
C PHE A 54 3.06 6.01 0.23
N LYS A 55 2.38 6.14 -0.91
CA LYS A 55 3.01 6.54 -2.17
C LYS A 55 3.63 7.92 -2.06
N TRP A 56 2.90 8.86 -1.45
CA TRP A 56 3.39 10.22 -1.28
C TRP A 56 4.66 10.26 -0.45
N ARG A 57 4.70 9.49 0.65
CA ARG A 57 5.90 9.41 1.48
C ARG A 57 7.09 8.90 0.69
N LEU A 58 6.87 7.88 -0.14
CA LEU A 58 7.95 7.32 -0.95
C LEU A 58 8.49 8.35 -1.95
N GLU A 59 7.61 9.18 -2.51
CA GLU A 59 8.02 10.21 -3.44
C GLU A 59 8.85 11.31 -2.77
N GLN A 60 8.71 11.48 -1.46
CA GLN A 60 9.45 12.47 -0.70
C GLN A 60 10.84 12.01 -0.29
N PHE A 61 11.17 10.75 -0.52
CA PHE A 61 12.49 10.27 -0.18
C PHE A 61 13.55 10.86 -1.08
N ASP A 62 14.60 11.40 -0.43
CA ASP A 62 15.78 11.84 -1.14
C ASP A 62 16.73 10.66 -1.23
N GLU A 63 16.96 10.18 -2.43
CA GLU A 63 17.83 9.02 -2.66
C GLU A 63 19.28 9.26 -2.24
N ASP A 64 19.66 10.53 -2.09
CA ASP A 64 21.00 10.89 -1.71
C ASP A 64 21.25 10.86 -0.20
N ASP A 65 20.19 10.71 0.60
CA ASP A 65 20.31 10.72 2.05
C ASP A 65 20.23 9.30 2.63
N ASP A 66 21.40 8.65 2.73
CA ASP A 66 21.52 7.29 3.22
C ASP A 66 21.01 7.12 4.66
N SER A 67 21.29 8.10 5.51
CA SER A 67 20.90 7.99 6.92
C SER A 67 19.38 8.01 7.08
N ARG A 68 18.70 8.77 6.26
CA ARG A 68 17.27 8.86 6.27
C ARG A 68 16.63 7.54 5.79
N TRP A 69 17.21 6.95 4.75
CA TRP A 69 16.75 5.66 4.25
C TRP A 69 16.77 4.58 5.32
N ASN A 70 17.88 4.46 6.04
CA ASN A 70 18.03 3.44 7.07
C ASN A 70 17.01 3.64 8.20
N ARG A 71 16.73 4.88 8.55
CA ARG A 71 15.80 5.19 9.63
C ARG A 71 14.36 4.93 9.24
N ASP A 72 13.99 5.36 8.03
CA ASP A 72 12.59 5.35 7.61
C ASP A 72 12.18 4.05 6.92
N TYR A 73 13.16 3.23 6.52
CA TYR A 73 12.87 1.98 5.81
C TYR A 73 11.99 1.05 6.64
N GLU A 74 12.29 0.92 7.93
CA GLU A 74 11.49 0.07 8.81
C GLU A 74 10.05 0.56 8.91
N GLY A 75 9.85 1.87 8.99
CA GLY A 75 8.53 2.46 9.01
C GLY A 75 7.77 2.23 7.71
N ILE A 76 8.47 2.35 6.59
CA ILE A 76 7.90 2.08 5.28
C ILE A 76 7.48 0.62 5.17
N GLU A 77 8.34 -0.28 5.59
CA GLU A 77 8.04 -1.71 5.53
C GLU A 77 6.87 -2.08 6.43
N ALA A 78 6.81 -1.50 7.63
CA ALA A 78 5.69 -1.73 8.54
C ALA A 78 4.38 -1.24 7.93
N THR A 79 4.37 -0.05 7.33
CA THR A 79 3.19 0.49 6.67
C THR A 79 2.76 -0.39 5.50
N TRP A 80 3.71 -0.87 4.71
CA TRP A 80 3.41 -1.77 3.61
C TRP A 80 2.74 -3.04 4.09
N LYS A 81 3.26 -3.64 5.15
CA LYS A 81 2.70 -4.87 5.73
C LYS A 81 1.27 -4.65 6.24
N GLU A 82 1.05 -3.52 6.89
CA GLU A 82 -0.28 -3.17 7.39
C GLU A 82 -1.29 -3.03 6.24
N LEU A 83 -0.88 -2.37 5.16
CA LEU A 83 -1.75 -2.18 4.00
C LEU A 83 -2.04 -3.51 3.30
N VAL A 84 -1.03 -4.35 3.12
CA VAL A 84 -1.24 -5.68 2.52
C VAL A 84 -2.21 -6.49 3.37
N HIS A 85 -2.03 -6.47 4.68
CA HIS A 85 -2.91 -7.19 5.59
C HIS A 85 -4.35 -6.68 5.49
N ALA A 86 -4.53 -5.36 5.47
CA ALA A 86 -5.86 -4.76 5.38
C ALA A 86 -6.55 -5.10 4.05
N VAL A 87 -5.81 -5.03 2.95
CA VAL A 87 -6.35 -5.37 1.63
C VAL A 87 -6.75 -6.85 1.57
N ASP A 88 -5.86 -7.72 2.03
CA ASP A 88 -6.12 -9.16 2.00
C ASP A 88 -7.31 -9.53 2.89
N ALA A 89 -7.40 -8.92 4.07
CA ALA A 89 -8.52 -9.17 4.98
C ALA A 89 -9.85 -8.76 4.35
N LEU A 90 -9.89 -7.61 3.67
CA LEU A 90 -11.11 -7.17 3.02
C LEU A 90 -11.46 -8.06 1.83
N LEU A 91 -10.46 -8.51 1.06
CA LEU A 91 -10.70 -9.42 -0.06
C LEU A 91 -11.32 -10.75 0.42
N VAL A 92 -10.89 -11.23 1.57
CA VAL A 92 -11.44 -12.46 2.15
C VAL A 92 -12.88 -12.25 2.61
N ASP A 93 -13.20 -11.06 3.11
CA ASP A 93 -14.55 -10.75 3.61
C ASP A 93 -15.58 -10.54 2.49
N LEU A 94 -15.14 -10.25 1.27
CA LEU A 94 -16.06 -10.05 0.17
C LEU A 94 -16.63 -11.36 -0.35
N PRO A 95 -17.94 -11.41 -0.62
CA PRO A 95 -18.56 -12.61 -1.17
C PRO A 95 -18.00 -13.01 -2.53
#